data_a244c203eec50b435d1b170e20220f80
#
_entry.id   a244c203eec50b435d1b170e20220f80
#
_cell.length_a   1.000
_cell.length_b   1.000
_cell.length_c   1.000
_cell.angle_alpha   90.00
_cell.angle_beta   90.00
_cell.angle_gamma   90.00
#
_symmetry.space_group_name_H-M   'P 1'
#
loop_
_entity.id
_entity.type
_entity.pdbx_description
1 polymer ?
#
loop_
_entity_poly.entity_id
_entity_poly.type
_entity_poly.pdbx_seq_one_letter_code
_entity_poly.pdbx_strand_id
1 'polypeptide(L)'
;MFQDKKARITETQSWGSYFLLRISAPQIAREARPGQFLMIRVSSGFNPLLRRPLSIHNCAGPEIEIFFQVTGEGTRLLSQKIAGEKVDILGPCGHGFSLKPEFKGQEIFCVGGGRGLAPLYFVARELQTVGATPVIFYGGQTLSDLALKNRLEATGWEINFSTDDGSYGFRGLITQLVEEQLKKRKPAFLFGCGPEAMMARLAEICQLSNLPAEFSLESIMGCGLG
;
A
#
# COMPACT_ATOMS: atom_id res chain seq x y z
N MET A 1 11.08 16.23 -4.55
CA MET A 1 10.32 15.65 -5.69
C MET A 1 11.18 15.65 -6.92
N PHE A 2 11.29 14.54 -7.62
CA PHE A 2 12.13 14.33 -8.81
C PHE A 2 11.28 13.84 -9.97
N GLN A 3 11.71 14.11 -11.19
CA GLN A 3 11.12 13.53 -12.39
C GLN A 3 12.16 12.63 -13.07
N ASP A 4 11.82 11.37 -13.31
CA ASP A 4 12.58 10.46 -14.16
C ASP A 4 11.71 10.07 -15.36
N LYS A 5 12.05 10.62 -16.54
CA LYS A 5 11.34 10.36 -17.80
C LYS A 5 11.70 9.03 -18.44
N LYS A 6 12.69 8.34 -17.91
CA LYS A 6 13.27 7.12 -18.51
C LYS A 6 13.51 6.03 -17.47
N ALA A 7 12.79 6.09 -16.33
CA ALA A 7 12.85 5.06 -15.30
C ALA A 7 12.51 3.69 -15.93
N ARG A 8 13.32 2.67 -15.66
CA ARG A 8 13.20 1.36 -16.30
C ARG A 8 12.43 0.41 -15.41
N ILE A 9 11.42 -0.27 -15.95
CA ILE A 9 10.79 -1.42 -15.30
C ILE A 9 11.80 -2.56 -15.31
N THR A 10 12.11 -3.10 -14.14
CA THR A 10 13.05 -4.22 -13.96
C THR A 10 12.32 -5.54 -13.78
N GLU A 11 11.10 -5.51 -13.25
CA GLU A 11 10.29 -6.70 -13.02
C GLU A 11 8.79 -6.38 -13.08
N THR A 12 8.01 -7.36 -13.53
CA THR A 12 6.54 -7.32 -13.52
C THR A 12 6.01 -8.64 -12.99
N GLN A 13 5.14 -8.56 -12.00
CA GLN A 13 4.39 -9.72 -11.47
C GLN A 13 2.89 -9.42 -11.53
N SER A 14 2.06 -10.47 -11.66
CA SER A 14 0.60 -10.31 -11.75
C SER A 14 -0.17 -11.42 -11.05
N TRP A 15 -1.34 -11.06 -10.51
CA TRP A 15 -2.30 -11.95 -9.86
C TRP A 15 -3.72 -11.49 -10.24
N GLY A 16 -4.27 -12.08 -11.31
CA GLY A 16 -5.55 -11.65 -11.86
C GLY A 16 -5.53 -10.18 -12.29
N SER A 17 -6.33 -9.33 -11.63
CA SER A 17 -6.38 -7.88 -11.87
C SER A 17 -5.31 -7.08 -11.13
N TYR A 18 -4.50 -7.71 -10.28
CA TYR A 18 -3.46 -7.05 -9.48
C TYR A 18 -2.08 -7.21 -10.11
N PHE A 19 -1.29 -6.15 -10.02
CA PHE A 19 0.05 -6.06 -10.58
C PHE A 19 1.03 -5.46 -9.59
N LEU A 20 2.27 -5.94 -9.64
CA LEU A 20 3.41 -5.34 -8.98
C LEU A 20 4.48 -5.05 -10.03
N LEU A 21 4.89 -3.80 -10.13
CA LEU A 21 6.01 -3.38 -10.97
C LEU A 21 7.17 -2.95 -10.08
N ARG A 22 8.37 -3.42 -10.43
CA ARG A 22 9.61 -2.91 -9.87
C ARG A 22 10.25 -1.97 -10.90
N ILE A 23 10.67 -0.80 -10.44
CA ILE A 23 11.13 0.30 -11.28
C ILE A 23 12.45 0.81 -10.74
N SER A 24 13.49 0.83 -11.57
CA SER A 24 14.79 1.44 -11.23
C SER A 24 14.64 2.96 -11.26
N ALA A 25 14.73 3.60 -10.10
CA ALA A 25 14.62 5.05 -9.89
C ALA A 25 15.43 5.49 -8.67
N PRO A 26 16.78 5.47 -8.72
CA PRO A 26 17.64 5.61 -7.54
C PRO A 26 17.43 6.87 -6.71
N GLN A 27 17.21 8.01 -7.37
CA GLN A 27 16.98 9.29 -6.66
C GLN A 27 15.67 9.28 -5.88
N ILE A 28 14.60 8.77 -6.51
CA ILE A 28 13.28 8.70 -5.87
C ILE A 28 13.31 7.66 -4.75
N ALA A 29 13.93 6.49 -4.99
CA ALA A 29 14.01 5.41 -4.00
C ALA A 29 14.71 5.86 -2.69
N ARG A 30 15.77 6.67 -2.82
CA ARG A 30 16.53 7.19 -1.66
C ARG A 30 15.72 8.16 -0.80
N GLU A 31 14.84 8.95 -1.41
CA GLU A 31 14.08 10.00 -0.74
C GLU A 31 12.66 9.56 -0.35
N ALA A 32 12.22 8.41 -0.85
CA ALA A 32 10.87 7.90 -0.61
C ALA A 32 10.66 7.50 0.85
N ARG A 33 9.47 7.82 1.34
CA ARG A 33 9.01 7.46 2.70
C ARG A 33 7.70 6.68 2.61
N PRO A 34 7.41 5.83 3.60
CA PRO A 34 6.14 5.11 3.66
C PRO A 34 4.92 6.04 3.55
N GLY A 35 3.91 5.64 2.80
CA GLY A 35 2.71 6.42 2.57
C GLY A 35 2.79 7.43 1.44
N GLN A 36 3.98 7.68 0.87
CA GLN A 36 4.13 8.50 -0.33
C GLN A 36 3.75 7.74 -1.60
N PHE A 37 3.58 8.46 -2.70
CA PHE A 37 3.15 7.92 -3.98
C PHE A 37 3.97 8.47 -5.15
N LEU A 38 3.81 7.85 -6.31
CA LEU A 38 4.34 8.31 -7.60
C LEU A 38 3.20 8.76 -8.51
N MET A 39 3.46 9.76 -9.33
CA MET A 39 2.63 10.16 -10.45
C MET A 39 3.22 9.55 -11.74
N ILE A 40 2.57 8.53 -12.28
CA ILE A 40 3.08 7.76 -13.42
C ILE A 40 2.37 8.14 -14.70
N ARG A 41 3.12 8.48 -15.74
CA ARG A 41 2.60 8.67 -17.09
C ARG A 41 2.54 7.33 -17.80
N VAL A 42 1.33 6.91 -18.16
CA VAL A 42 1.05 5.57 -18.68
C VAL A 42 1.06 5.50 -20.22
N SER A 43 0.96 6.64 -20.89
CA SER A 43 1.02 6.74 -22.36
C SER A 43 1.86 7.94 -22.81
N SER A 44 2.40 7.87 -24.02
CA SER A 44 3.09 9.00 -24.65
C SER A 44 2.13 9.99 -25.32
N GLY A 45 0.88 9.59 -25.53
CA GLY A 45 -0.17 10.39 -26.17
C GLY A 45 -0.95 11.26 -25.18
N PHE A 46 -2.06 11.81 -25.68
CA PHE A 46 -2.99 12.64 -24.91
C PHE A 46 -4.10 11.84 -24.23
N ASN A 47 -4.24 10.57 -24.52
CA ASN A 47 -5.26 9.69 -23.92
C ASN A 47 -4.62 8.43 -23.31
N PRO A 48 -4.68 8.28 -21.98
CA PRO A 48 -5.10 9.26 -20.98
C PRO A 48 -4.04 10.34 -20.75
N LEU A 49 -4.49 11.58 -20.63
CA LEU A 49 -3.59 12.74 -20.46
C LEU A 49 -2.92 12.77 -19.09
N LEU A 50 -3.72 12.54 -18.03
CA LEU A 50 -3.26 12.69 -16.65
C LEU A 50 -2.40 11.50 -16.21
N ARG A 51 -1.41 11.80 -15.38
CA ARG A 51 -0.65 10.78 -14.66
C ARG A 51 -1.55 10.01 -13.68
N ARG A 52 -1.14 8.81 -13.30
CA ARG A 52 -1.82 7.99 -12.29
C ARG A 52 -1.07 8.07 -10.96
N PRO A 53 -1.74 8.48 -9.87
CA PRO A 53 -1.17 8.39 -8.54
C PRO A 53 -1.17 6.92 -8.10
N LEU A 54 0.00 6.40 -7.77
CA LEU A 54 0.17 5.03 -7.27
C LEU A 54 1.09 5.04 -6.07
N SER A 55 0.63 4.48 -4.96
CA SER A 55 1.40 4.40 -3.72
C SER A 55 2.70 3.63 -3.92
N ILE A 56 3.76 4.12 -3.28
CA ILE A 56 5.03 3.39 -3.18
C ILE A 56 4.79 2.20 -2.24
N HIS A 57 4.89 0.99 -2.81
CA HIS A 57 4.69 -0.25 -2.09
C HIS A 57 5.91 -0.64 -1.27
N ASN A 58 7.09 -0.38 -1.83
CA ASN A 58 8.36 -0.71 -1.21
C ASN A 58 9.51 0.02 -1.90
N CYS A 59 10.64 0.15 -1.20
CA CYS A 59 11.91 0.57 -1.78
C CYS A 59 13.00 -0.45 -1.40
N ALA A 60 13.79 -0.91 -2.36
CA ALA A 60 14.88 -1.85 -2.16
C ALA A 60 16.11 -1.41 -2.97
N GLY A 61 17.09 -0.82 -2.30
CA GLY A 61 18.25 -0.23 -2.96
C GLY A 61 17.83 0.87 -3.95
N PRO A 62 18.18 0.78 -5.24
CA PRO A 62 17.85 1.79 -6.24
C PRO A 62 16.44 1.62 -6.84
N GLU A 63 15.66 0.65 -6.38
CA GLU A 63 14.40 0.25 -6.98
C GLU A 63 13.20 0.63 -6.11
N ILE A 64 12.11 0.96 -6.77
CA ILE A 64 10.80 1.23 -6.18
C ILE A 64 9.83 0.15 -6.67
N GLU A 65 9.01 -0.35 -5.77
CA GLU A 65 7.88 -1.21 -6.11
C GLU A 65 6.58 -0.44 -6.01
N ILE A 66 5.71 -0.63 -6.99
CA ILE A 66 4.32 -0.18 -6.96
C ILE A 66 3.41 -1.38 -7.10
N PHE A 67 2.39 -1.45 -6.25
CA PHE A 67 1.34 -2.47 -6.30
C PHE A 67 0.01 -1.79 -6.61
N PHE A 68 -0.71 -2.29 -7.62
CA PHE A 68 -1.96 -1.69 -8.07
C PHE A 68 -2.92 -2.72 -8.64
N GLN A 69 -4.18 -2.35 -8.71
CA GLN A 69 -5.24 -3.10 -9.39
C GLN A 69 -5.64 -2.39 -10.68
N VAL A 70 -5.95 -3.16 -11.71
CA VAL A 70 -6.52 -2.63 -12.94
C VAL A 70 -7.98 -2.25 -12.70
N THR A 71 -8.23 -0.94 -12.66
CA THR A 71 -9.57 -0.37 -12.40
C THR A 71 -10.05 0.56 -13.51
N GLY A 72 -9.21 0.84 -14.51
CA GLY A 72 -9.54 1.71 -15.62
C GLY A 72 -8.43 1.75 -16.65
N GLU A 73 -8.61 2.56 -17.70
CA GLU A 73 -7.74 2.60 -18.88
C GLU A 73 -6.26 2.87 -18.53
N GLY A 74 -5.99 3.80 -17.62
CA GLY A 74 -4.61 4.11 -17.24
C GLY A 74 -3.89 2.95 -16.58
N THR A 75 -4.52 2.27 -15.61
CA THR A 75 -3.94 1.10 -14.97
C THR A 75 -3.90 -0.11 -15.90
N ARG A 76 -4.83 -0.21 -16.87
CA ARG A 76 -4.79 -1.23 -17.93
C ARG A 76 -3.56 -1.04 -18.84
N LEU A 77 -3.27 0.18 -19.29
CA LEU A 77 -2.07 0.46 -20.07
C LEU A 77 -0.78 0.19 -19.27
N LEU A 78 -0.79 0.51 -17.98
CA LEU A 78 0.36 0.25 -17.12
C LEU A 78 0.58 -1.25 -16.90
N SER A 79 -0.49 -2.05 -16.77
CA SER A 79 -0.39 -3.49 -16.57
C SER A 79 0.16 -4.25 -17.78
N GLN A 80 0.15 -3.64 -18.96
CA GLN A 80 0.73 -4.20 -20.19
C GLN A 80 2.24 -3.96 -20.32
N LYS A 81 2.81 -3.13 -19.44
CA LYS A 81 4.24 -2.85 -19.42
C LYS A 81 5.04 -4.05 -18.95
N ILE A 82 6.14 -4.32 -19.63
CA ILE A 82 7.05 -5.43 -19.33
C ILE A 82 8.43 -4.96 -18.86
N ALA A 83 9.19 -5.84 -18.27
CA ALA A 83 10.58 -5.59 -17.89
C ALA A 83 11.40 -5.11 -19.11
N GLY A 84 12.25 -4.10 -18.90
CA GLY A 84 13.02 -3.43 -19.95
C GLY A 84 12.38 -2.16 -20.50
N GLU A 85 11.05 -2.01 -20.43
CA GLU A 85 10.36 -0.80 -20.87
C GLU A 85 10.61 0.40 -19.93
N LYS A 86 10.41 1.59 -20.49
CA LYS A 86 10.56 2.84 -19.74
C LYS A 86 9.21 3.43 -19.37
N VAL A 87 9.19 4.08 -18.21
CA VAL A 87 8.06 4.87 -17.73
C VAL A 87 8.54 6.26 -17.30
N ASP A 88 7.68 7.26 -17.45
CA ASP A 88 7.92 8.61 -16.95
C ASP A 88 7.21 8.73 -15.58
N ILE A 89 8.00 8.87 -14.53
CA ILE A 89 7.55 8.97 -13.15
C ILE A 89 7.94 10.30 -12.53
N LEU A 90 7.08 10.79 -11.66
CA LEU A 90 7.29 11.98 -10.85
C LEU A 90 7.07 11.59 -9.39
N GLY A 91 7.99 11.91 -8.49
CA GLY A 91 7.90 11.58 -7.08
C GLY A 91 9.19 11.78 -6.29
N PRO A 92 9.25 11.36 -5.04
CA PRO A 92 8.08 10.95 -4.25
C PRO A 92 7.14 12.15 -4.01
N CYS A 93 5.83 11.89 -3.98
CA CYS A 93 4.79 12.88 -3.75
C CYS A 93 4.08 12.58 -2.42
N GLY A 94 3.46 13.62 -1.81
CA GLY A 94 2.77 13.51 -0.52
C GLY A 94 3.71 13.54 0.69
N HIS A 95 3.12 13.59 1.89
CA HIS A 95 3.88 13.73 3.14
C HIS A 95 4.35 12.38 3.72
N GLY A 96 3.64 11.30 3.40
CA GLY A 96 3.88 9.98 4.00
C GLY A 96 3.31 9.83 5.40
N PHE A 97 3.50 8.65 5.99
CA PHE A 97 3.08 8.33 7.35
C PHE A 97 4.13 8.75 8.38
N SER A 98 3.66 9.07 9.59
CA SER A 98 4.50 9.51 10.71
C SER A 98 5.05 8.31 11.47
N LEU A 99 6.24 7.84 11.13
CA LEU A 99 6.93 6.82 11.92
C LEU A 99 7.63 7.47 13.12
N LYS A 100 7.14 7.18 14.32
CA LYS A 100 7.58 7.81 15.56
C LYS A 100 8.62 6.97 16.31
N PRO A 101 9.65 7.58 16.94
CA PRO A 101 10.61 6.86 17.77
C PRO A 101 9.97 6.06 18.92
N GLU A 102 8.84 6.54 19.44
CA GLU A 102 8.07 5.93 20.53
C GLU A 102 7.45 4.57 20.13
N PHE A 103 7.44 4.24 18.84
CA PHE A 103 6.98 2.93 18.36
C PHE A 103 7.93 1.78 18.68
N LYS A 104 9.17 2.08 19.07
CA LYS A 104 10.15 1.04 19.46
C LYS A 104 9.61 0.16 20.58
N GLY A 105 9.62 -1.16 20.34
CA GLY A 105 9.09 -2.17 21.25
C GLY A 105 7.57 -2.24 21.32
N GLN A 106 6.86 -1.43 20.52
CA GLN A 106 5.41 -1.39 20.49
C GLN A 106 4.85 -2.25 19.35
N GLU A 107 3.64 -2.72 19.56
CA GLU A 107 2.84 -3.39 18.54
C GLU A 107 2.04 -2.34 17.75
N ILE A 108 2.13 -2.39 16.42
CA ILE A 108 1.50 -1.43 15.51
C ILE A 108 0.64 -2.19 14.52
N PHE A 109 -0.64 -1.83 14.44
CA PHE A 109 -1.56 -2.43 13.48
C PHE A 109 -1.45 -1.75 12.11
N CYS A 110 -1.35 -2.56 11.05
CA CYS A 110 -1.38 -2.12 9.65
C CYS A 110 -2.57 -2.80 8.96
N VAL A 111 -3.64 -2.05 8.70
CA VAL A 111 -4.93 -2.58 8.23
C VAL A 111 -5.18 -2.19 6.78
N GLY A 112 -5.13 -3.16 5.87
CA GLY A 112 -5.27 -2.95 4.43
C GLY A 112 -6.43 -3.72 3.81
N GLY A 113 -7.20 -3.07 2.92
CA GLY A 113 -8.26 -3.71 2.13
C GLY A 113 -7.90 -3.73 0.64
N GLY A 114 -7.79 -4.94 0.05
CA GLY A 114 -7.45 -5.10 -1.37
C GLY A 114 -6.16 -4.35 -1.75
N ARG A 115 -6.25 -3.46 -2.75
CA ARG A 115 -5.09 -2.61 -3.16
C ARG A 115 -4.61 -1.63 -2.09
N GLY A 116 -5.40 -1.37 -1.04
CA GLY A 116 -4.99 -0.53 0.10
C GLY A 116 -3.80 -1.09 0.89
N LEU A 117 -3.44 -2.35 0.70
CA LEU A 117 -2.20 -2.88 1.24
C LEU A 117 -0.94 -2.23 0.61
N ALA A 118 -1.07 -1.58 -0.56
CA ALA A 118 0.06 -1.00 -1.28
C ALA A 118 0.99 -0.14 -0.39
N PRO A 119 0.54 0.93 0.27
CA PRO A 119 1.42 1.75 1.10
C PRO A 119 1.82 1.08 2.42
N LEU A 120 1.05 0.11 2.92
CA LEU A 120 1.22 -0.47 4.25
C LEU A 120 2.36 -1.49 4.32
N TYR A 121 2.73 -2.12 3.21
CA TYR A 121 3.88 -3.01 3.17
C TYR A 121 5.18 -2.24 3.48
N PHE A 122 5.36 -1.06 2.90
CA PHE A 122 6.51 -0.21 3.17
C PHE A 122 6.51 0.30 4.62
N VAL A 123 5.33 0.70 5.14
CA VAL A 123 5.17 1.04 6.56
C VAL A 123 5.65 -0.10 7.46
N ALA A 124 5.17 -1.33 7.24
CA ALA A 124 5.51 -2.48 8.07
C ALA A 124 7.03 -2.77 8.08
N ARG A 125 7.68 -2.66 6.93
CA ARG A 125 9.14 -2.79 6.83
C ARG A 125 9.87 -1.73 7.65
N GLU A 126 9.49 -0.47 7.48
CA GLU A 126 10.13 0.63 8.19
C GLU A 126 9.85 0.59 9.71
N LEU A 127 8.66 0.10 10.12
CA LEU A 127 8.36 -0.15 11.54
C LEU A 127 9.36 -1.14 12.15
N GLN A 128 9.73 -2.22 11.45
CA GLN A 128 10.77 -3.14 11.94
C GLN A 128 12.13 -2.45 12.10
N THR A 129 12.49 -1.53 11.19
CA THR A 129 13.79 -0.84 11.28
C THR A 129 13.88 0.06 12.52
N VAL A 130 12.75 0.61 12.98
CA VAL A 130 12.69 1.39 14.22
C VAL A 130 12.47 0.50 15.47
N GLY A 131 12.40 -0.81 15.29
CA GLY A 131 12.24 -1.78 16.38
C GLY A 131 10.81 -1.95 16.89
N ALA A 132 9.82 -1.56 16.09
CA ALA A 132 8.40 -1.85 16.34
C ALA A 132 8.00 -3.23 15.79
N THR A 133 6.89 -3.77 16.27
CA THR A 133 6.32 -5.04 15.80
C THR A 133 5.08 -4.75 14.93
N PRO A 134 5.17 -4.83 13.60
CA PRO A 134 4.00 -4.68 12.75
C PRO A 134 3.12 -5.92 12.83
N VAL A 135 1.81 -5.71 12.97
CA VAL A 135 0.77 -6.74 12.86
C VAL A 135 -0.12 -6.37 11.68
N ILE A 136 -0.12 -7.21 10.66
CA ILE A 136 -0.80 -6.93 9.41
C ILE A 136 -2.22 -7.50 9.44
N PHE A 137 -3.18 -6.70 9.04
CA PHE A 137 -4.56 -7.11 8.74
C PHE A 137 -4.80 -6.89 7.25
N TYR A 138 -5.04 -7.96 6.52
CA TYR A 138 -5.25 -7.89 5.07
C TYR A 138 -6.60 -8.50 4.70
N GLY A 139 -7.53 -7.65 4.26
CA GLY A 139 -8.88 -8.04 3.88
C GLY A 139 -9.15 -7.95 2.40
N GLY A 140 -10.09 -8.78 1.93
CA GLY A 140 -10.60 -8.79 0.57
C GLY A 140 -12.01 -9.35 0.51
N GLN A 141 -12.70 -9.23 -0.62
CA GLN A 141 -14.01 -9.87 -0.80
C GLN A 141 -13.84 -11.40 -0.90
N THR A 142 -12.81 -11.84 -1.62
CA THR A 142 -12.48 -13.24 -1.86
C THR A 142 -10.97 -13.46 -1.75
N LEU A 143 -10.54 -14.73 -1.78
CA LEU A 143 -9.12 -15.09 -1.82
C LEU A 143 -8.37 -14.42 -3.00
N SER A 144 -9.03 -14.18 -4.14
CA SER A 144 -8.39 -13.53 -5.29
C SER A 144 -8.01 -12.06 -5.04
N ASP A 145 -8.61 -11.40 -4.03
CA ASP A 145 -8.27 -10.04 -3.64
C ASP A 145 -7.06 -9.98 -2.69
N LEU A 146 -6.62 -11.13 -2.18
CA LEU A 146 -5.44 -11.25 -1.34
C LEU A 146 -4.17 -11.52 -2.18
N ALA A 147 -3.97 -10.74 -3.24
CA ALA A 147 -2.91 -10.95 -4.24
C ALA A 147 -1.49 -11.05 -3.65
N LEU A 148 -1.21 -10.33 -2.57
CA LEU A 148 0.11 -10.35 -1.90
C LEU A 148 0.20 -11.37 -0.75
N LYS A 149 -0.78 -12.27 -0.59
CA LYS A 149 -0.83 -13.26 0.48
C LYS A 149 0.50 -14.01 0.65
N ASN A 150 0.97 -14.68 -0.39
CA ASN A 150 2.19 -15.48 -0.33
C ASN A 150 3.44 -14.63 -0.01
N ARG A 151 3.48 -13.40 -0.53
CA ARG A 151 4.57 -12.46 -0.23
C ARG A 151 4.57 -12.05 1.24
N LEU A 152 3.40 -11.80 1.81
CA LEU A 152 3.27 -11.45 3.22
C LEU A 152 3.64 -12.63 4.11
N GLU A 153 3.17 -13.83 3.83
CA GLU A 153 3.48 -15.05 4.59
C GLU A 153 5.00 -15.33 4.62
N ALA A 154 5.73 -14.94 3.56
CA ALA A 154 7.18 -15.07 3.50
C ALA A 154 7.95 -14.03 4.34
N THR A 155 7.30 -13.01 4.92
CA THR A 155 7.99 -11.95 5.68
C THR A 155 8.32 -12.35 7.11
N GLY A 156 7.65 -13.35 7.66
CA GLY A 156 7.71 -13.70 9.09
C GLY A 156 6.94 -12.73 10.00
N TRP A 157 6.18 -11.78 9.45
CA TRP A 157 5.28 -10.92 10.23
C TRP A 157 4.06 -11.70 10.74
N GLU A 158 3.42 -11.18 11.77
CA GLU A 158 2.09 -11.65 12.15
C GLU A 158 1.06 -11.09 11.16
N ILE A 159 0.31 -11.97 10.51
CA ILE A 159 -0.63 -11.60 9.48
C ILE A 159 -2.00 -12.20 9.77
N ASN A 160 -3.00 -11.34 9.78
CA ASN A 160 -4.40 -11.67 9.99
C ASN A 160 -5.16 -11.43 8.68
N PHE A 161 -5.58 -12.50 8.02
CA PHE A 161 -6.34 -12.42 6.78
C PHE A 161 -7.84 -12.51 7.04
N SER A 162 -8.64 -11.78 6.23
CA SER A 162 -10.10 -11.98 6.15
C SER A 162 -10.58 -11.93 4.71
N THR A 163 -11.64 -12.71 4.44
CA THR A 163 -12.41 -12.61 3.20
C THR A 163 -13.89 -12.57 3.53
N ASP A 164 -14.63 -11.70 2.83
CA ASP A 164 -16.06 -11.50 3.09
C ASP A 164 -16.84 -12.80 2.88
N ASP A 165 -16.46 -13.58 1.85
CA ASP A 165 -17.07 -14.87 1.51
C ASP A 165 -16.57 -16.07 2.35
N GLY A 166 -15.49 -15.87 3.14
CA GLY A 166 -14.85 -16.92 3.92
C GLY A 166 -13.96 -17.88 3.13
N SER A 167 -13.57 -17.51 1.90
CA SER A 167 -12.69 -18.34 1.07
C SER A 167 -11.25 -18.43 1.60
N TYR A 168 -10.85 -17.51 2.51
CA TYR A 168 -9.57 -17.57 3.22
C TYR A 168 -9.57 -16.74 4.50
N GLY A 169 -8.94 -17.27 5.57
CA GLY A 169 -8.79 -16.56 6.84
C GLY A 169 -10.11 -16.42 7.62
N PHE A 170 -10.27 -15.28 8.29
CA PHE A 170 -11.50 -14.94 8.99
C PHE A 170 -12.62 -14.68 7.98
N ARG A 171 -13.80 -15.30 8.22
CA ARG A 171 -15.00 -15.04 7.40
C ARG A 171 -15.68 -13.76 7.86
N GLY A 172 -15.61 -12.72 7.08
CA GLY A 172 -16.23 -11.42 7.37
C GLY A 172 -15.31 -10.25 7.07
N LEU A 173 -15.74 -9.05 7.44
CA LEU A 173 -15.01 -7.83 7.19
C LEU A 173 -13.72 -7.74 8.04
N ILE A 174 -12.66 -7.23 7.47
CA ILE A 174 -11.39 -7.04 8.18
C ILE A 174 -11.54 -6.17 9.43
N THR A 175 -12.48 -5.21 9.42
CA THR A 175 -12.78 -4.35 10.55
C THR A 175 -13.32 -5.13 11.75
N GLN A 176 -14.10 -6.18 11.52
CA GLN A 176 -14.60 -7.07 12.58
C GLN A 176 -13.44 -7.84 13.22
N LEU A 177 -12.51 -8.34 12.40
CA LEU A 177 -11.31 -9.03 12.90
C LEU A 177 -10.42 -8.08 13.73
N VAL A 178 -10.27 -6.83 13.31
CA VAL A 178 -9.57 -5.79 14.08
C VAL A 178 -10.24 -5.56 15.44
N GLU A 179 -11.58 -5.42 15.48
CA GLU A 179 -12.32 -5.27 16.75
C GLU A 179 -12.13 -6.46 17.69
N GLU A 180 -12.13 -7.68 17.16
CA GLU A 180 -11.87 -8.90 17.97
C GLU A 180 -10.45 -8.91 18.54
N GLN A 181 -9.46 -8.47 17.76
CA GLN A 181 -8.09 -8.38 18.23
C GLN A 181 -7.90 -7.28 19.28
N LEU A 182 -8.56 -6.14 19.15
CA LEU A 182 -8.50 -5.05 20.14
C LEU A 182 -9.10 -5.42 21.50
N LYS A 183 -9.97 -6.44 21.59
CA LYS A 183 -10.44 -7.00 22.87
C LYS A 183 -9.33 -7.76 23.61
N LYS A 184 -8.30 -8.23 22.90
CA LYS A 184 -7.25 -9.12 23.45
C LYS A 184 -5.90 -8.41 23.58
N ARG A 185 -5.67 -7.34 22.83
CA ARG A 185 -4.37 -6.66 22.73
C ARG A 185 -4.57 -5.14 22.61
N LYS A 186 -3.53 -4.39 22.98
CA LYS A 186 -3.55 -2.92 22.97
C LYS A 186 -2.39 -2.41 22.11
N PRO A 187 -2.55 -2.34 20.78
CA PRO A 187 -1.53 -1.75 19.92
C PRO A 187 -1.35 -0.26 20.26
N ALA A 188 -0.14 0.26 20.06
CA ALA A 188 0.15 1.67 20.32
C ALA A 188 -0.37 2.60 19.22
N PHE A 189 -0.58 2.07 18.01
CA PHE A 189 -1.00 2.85 16.84
C PHE A 189 -1.62 1.97 15.76
N LEU A 190 -2.39 2.59 14.85
CA LEU A 190 -2.94 1.93 13.67
C LEU A 190 -2.66 2.75 12.41
N PHE A 191 -2.13 2.10 11.38
CA PHE A 191 -2.09 2.62 10.01
C PHE A 191 -3.14 1.92 9.16
N GLY A 192 -3.94 2.68 8.42
CA GLY A 192 -5.03 2.14 7.61
C GLY A 192 -5.03 2.66 6.17
N CYS A 193 -5.37 1.78 5.22
CA CYS A 193 -5.63 2.14 3.82
C CYS A 193 -6.56 1.13 3.15
N GLY A 194 -7.57 1.60 2.43
CA GLY A 194 -8.52 0.73 1.74
C GLY A 194 -9.78 1.47 1.28
N PRO A 195 -10.86 0.73 1.01
CA PRO A 195 -12.14 1.31 0.62
C PRO A 195 -12.70 2.29 1.67
N GLU A 196 -13.40 3.31 1.20
CA GLU A 196 -13.92 4.40 2.06
C GLU A 196 -14.76 3.88 3.23
N ALA A 197 -15.66 2.94 3.00
CA ALA A 197 -16.49 2.35 4.05
C ALA A 197 -15.66 1.61 5.12
N MET A 198 -14.59 0.90 4.71
CA MET A 198 -13.65 0.27 5.63
C MET A 198 -12.92 1.33 6.47
N MET A 199 -12.45 2.40 5.85
CA MET A 199 -11.72 3.47 6.52
C MET A 199 -12.60 4.22 7.52
N ALA A 200 -13.84 4.53 7.16
CA ALA A 200 -14.83 5.13 8.05
C ALA A 200 -15.05 4.25 9.30
N ARG A 201 -15.25 2.94 9.09
CA ARG A 201 -15.44 2.01 10.20
C ARG A 201 -14.21 1.88 11.08
N LEU A 202 -13.01 1.83 10.50
CA LEU A 202 -11.76 1.81 11.27
C LEU A 202 -11.58 3.09 12.10
N ALA A 203 -11.94 4.26 11.58
CA ALA A 203 -11.88 5.52 12.32
C ALA A 203 -12.80 5.50 13.55
N GLU A 204 -14.04 4.98 13.40
CA GLU A 204 -14.95 4.77 14.54
C GLU A 204 -14.35 3.83 15.59
N ILE A 205 -13.82 2.68 15.17
CA ILE A 205 -13.19 1.70 16.05
C ILE A 205 -12.03 2.35 16.83
N CYS A 206 -11.16 3.07 16.14
CA CYS A 206 -10.04 3.78 16.75
C CYS A 206 -10.50 4.82 17.77
N GLN A 207 -11.54 5.59 17.44
CA GLN A 207 -12.10 6.58 18.35
C GLN A 207 -12.68 5.93 19.62
N LEU A 208 -13.48 4.87 19.47
CA LEU A 208 -14.08 4.14 20.60
C LEU A 208 -13.03 3.47 21.50
N SER A 209 -11.91 3.05 20.91
CA SER A 209 -10.81 2.38 21.62
C SER A 209 -9.73 3.33 22.14
N ASN A 210 -9.85 4.65 21.92
CA ASN A 210 -8.80 5.65 22.14
C ASN A 210 -7.46 5.25 21.49
N LEU A 211 -7.50 4.62 20.32
CA LEU A 211 -6.32 4.19 19.58
C LEU A 211 -5.92 5.26 18.56
N PRO A 212 -4.72 5.87 18.69
CA PRO A 212 -4.24 6.82 17.69
C PRO A 212 -4.05 6.11 16.34
N ALA A 213 -4.42 6.81 15.24
CA ALA A 213 -4.35 6.23 13.90
C ALA A 213 -4.01 7.27 12.84
N GLU A 214 -3.39 6.82 11.76
CA GLU A 214 -3.23 7.57 10.51
C GLU A 214 -3.79 6.75 9.33
N PHE A 215 -4.44 7.46 8.41
CA PHE A 215 -5.10 6.85 7.27
C PHE A 215 -4.59 7.43 5.95
N SER A 216 -4.28 6.55 5.00
CA SER A 216 -4.01 6.96 3.62
C SER A 216 -5.31 6.89 2.82
N LEU A 217 -5.82 8.06 2.41
CA LEU A 217 -7.06 8.16 1.64
C LEU A 217 -6.76 8.28 0.15
N GLU A 218 -7.55 7.61 -0.68
CA GLU A 218 -7.50 7.80 -2.12
C GLU A 218 -8.17 9.13 -2.51
N SER A 219 -7.53 9.89 -3.40
CA SER A 219 -8.07 11.13 -3.95
C SER A 219 -7.83 11.20 -5.44
N ILE A 220 -8.77 11.81 -6.16
CA ILE A 220 -8.60 12.15 -7.57
C ILE A 220 -7.64 13.33 -7.65
N MET A 221 -6.53 13.15 -8.35
CA MET A 221 -5.48 14.16 -8.48
C MET A 221 -5.21 14.52 -9.94
N GLY A 222 -5.08 15.82 -10.21
CA GLY A 222 -4.63 16.31 -11.51
C GLY A 222 -3.10 16.38 -11.60
N CYS A 223 -2.47 17.22 -10.77
CA CYS A 223 -1.01 17.48 -10.82
C CYS A 223 -0.18 16.63 -9.85
N GLY A 224 -0.76 16.10 -8.77
CA GLY A 224 -0.06 15.34 -7.73
C GLY A 224 0.75 16.19 -6.75
N LEU A 225 0.53 17.48 -6.71
CA LEU A 225 1.24 18.39 -5.79
C LEU A 225 0.50 18.60 -4.46
N GLY A 226 -0.69 18.03 -4.31
CA GLY A 226 -1.52 18.13 -3.10
C GLY A 226 -2.56 19.22 -3.18
#